data_2dbc7d297927aa74081a3994c50be1e6
#
_entry.id   2dbc7d297927aa74081a3994c50be1e6
#
_cell.length_a   1.000
_cell.length_b   1.000
_cell.length_c   1.000
_cell.angle_alpha   90.00
_cell.angle_beta   90.00
_cell.angle_gamma   90.00
#
_symmetry.space_group_name_H-M   'P 1'
#
loop_
_entity.id
_entity.type
_entity.pdbx_description
1 polymer ?
#
loop_
_entity_poly.entity_id
_entity_poly.type
_entity_poly.pdbx_seq_one_letter_code
_entity_poly.pdbx_strand_id
1 'polypeptide(L)'
;MPDTKQTVLEQAVADQWKVLPSGLTVLVRPMPGYSSTHVIFATKFGSIDRDFRLDGKEVHLPAGVAHFLEHKMFEDQDGDAFAKYAKTGANANAFTSFDRTCYLFTATQQLDESLDVLLGMVTHPYFTEQTIAKEQGIIGQEIKMYDDSPDWRLITGLFECLYPVSYTHLTLPTNP
;
A
#
# COMPACT_ATOMS: atom_id res chain seq x y z
N MET A 1 -40.60 21.38 13.23
CA MET A 1 -39.64 20.49 13.90
C MET A 1 -38.45 20.42 13.00
N PRO A 2 -37.24 20.77 13.42
CA PRO A 2 -36.07 20.67 12.56
C PRO A 2 -35.76 19.18 12.35
N ASP A 3 -35.39 18.84 11.11
CA ASP A 3 -35.16 17.49 10.61
C ASP A 3 -33.94 16.86 11.35
N THR A 4 -34.22 15.87 12.17
CA THR A 4 -33.23 15.18 13.04
C THR A 4 -32.13 14.49 12.22
N LYS A 5 -32.30 14.32 10.91
CA LYS A 5 -31.28 13.74 10.01
C LYS A 5 -30.19 14.73 9.61
N GLN A 6 -30.49 16.02 9.62
CA GLN A 6 -29.54 17.08 9.26
C GLN A 6 -28.56 17.38 10.40
N THR A 7 -28.96 17.16 11.65
CA THR A 7 -28.14 17.46 12.84
C THR A 7 -27.01 16.43 13.09
N VAL A 8 -27.08 15.23 12.54
CA VAL A 8 -26.04 14.18 12.71
C VAL A 8 -24.86 14.41 11.76
N LEU A 9 -25.07 15.09 10.64
CA LEU A 9 -24.00 15.39 9.67
C LEU A 9 -23.16 16.64 10.04
N GLU A 10 -23.62 17.47 10.96
CA GLU A 10 -22.96 18.73 11.33
C GLU A 10 -21.92 18.62 12.46
N GLN A 11 -21.81 17.49 13.13
CA GLN A 11 -20.67 17.26 14.02
C GLN A 11 -19.52 16.57 13.23
N ALA A 12 -18.91 17.32 12.33
CA ALA A 12 -17.59 16.95 11.81
C ALA A 12 -16.63 16.88 12.99
N VAL A 13 -16.38 15.67 13.48
CA VAL A 13 -15.34 15.47 14.49
C VAL A 13 -14.03 15.78 13.80
N ALA A 14 -13.27 16.72 14.37
CA ALA A 14 -12.04 17.20 13.78
C ALA A 14 -11.01 16.05 13.60
N ASP A 15 -10.28 16.07 12.51
CA ASP A 15 -9.15 15.18 12.28
C ASP A 15 -8.14 15.30 13.42
N GLN A 16 -7.65 14.19 13.92
CA GLN A 16 -6.67 14.13 14.99
C GLN A 16 -5.32 13.71 14.42
N TRP A 17 -4.31 14.54 14.60
CA TRP A 17 -2.94 14.27 14.17
C TRP A 17 -2.01 14.06 15.35
N LYS A 18 -1.18 13.03 15.26
CA LYS A 18 -0.16 12.77 16.27
C LYS A 18 1.11 12.24 15.60
N VAL A 19 2.25 12.82 15.96
CA VAL A 19 3.56 12.25 15.63
C VAL A 19 4.03 11.43 16.83
N LEU A 20 4.31 10.16 16.60
CA LEU A 20 4.82 9.26 17.63
C LEU A 20 6.32 9.48 17.85
N PRO A 21 6.90 9.02 18.97
CA PRO A 21 8.34 9.11 19.23
C PRO A 21 9.21 8.44 18.16
N SER A 22 8.66 7.44 17.44
CA SER A 22 9.30 6.77 16.29
C SER A 22 9.37 7.64 15.04
N GLY A 23 8.71 8.82 15.01
CA GLY A 23 8.55 9.64 13.81
C GLY A 23 7.32 9.29 12.97
N LEU A 24 6.60 8.21 13.29
CA LEU A 24 5.38 7.84 12.57
C LEU A 24 4.29 8.89 12.81
N THR A 25 3.75 9.44 11.74
CA THR A 25 2.59 10.34 11.79
C THR A 25 1.30 9.52 11.71
N VAL A 26 0.43 9.69 12.69
CA VAL A 26 -0.88 9.05 12.74
C VAL A 26 -1.96 10.11 12.53
N LEU A 27 -2.86 9.83 11.60
CA LEU A 27 -4.09 10.60 11.37
C LEU A 27 -5.28 9.73 11.72
N VAL A 28 -6.16 10.24 12.57
CA VAL A 28 -7.45 9.62 12.86
C VAL A 28 -8.55 10.58 12.44
N ARG A 29 -9.42 10.11 11.54
CA ARG A 29 -10.65 10.81 11.12
C ARG A 29 -11.86 10.04 11.63
N PRO A 30 -12.47 10.46 12.73
CA PRO A 30 -13.73 9.86 13.19
C PRO A 30 -14.84 10.12 12.18
N MET A 31 -15.59 9.08 11.85
CA MET A 31 -16.73 9.15 10.92
C MET A 31 -18.00 8.61 11.61
N PRO A 32 -18.73 9.45 12.38
CA PRO A 32 -19.94 9.03 13.07
C PRO A 32 -20.97 8.43 12.11
N GLY A 33 -21.59 7.33 12.50
CA GLY A 33 -22.60 6.64 11.68
C GLY A 33 -22.05 5.57 10.73
N TYR A 34 -20.73 5.43 10.60
CA TYR A 34 -20.09 4.32 9.89
C TYR A 34 -19.85 3.15 10.83
N SER A 35 -20.13 1.94 10.36
CA SER A 35 -19.92 0.69 11.11
C SER A 35 -18.58 0.04 10.81
N SER A 36 -17.81 0.56 9.87
CA SER A 36 -16.50 0.05 9.47
C SER A 36 -15.40 1.06 9.71
N THR A 37 -14.21 0.55 10.00
CA THR A 37 -12.98 1.32 10.09
C THR A 37 -12.08 0.99 8.90
N HIS A 38 -11.61 2.01 8.22
CA HIS A 38 -10.64 1.89 7.14
C HIS A 38 -9.28 2.36 7.65
N VAL A 39 -8.27 1.52 7.52
CA VAL A 39 -6.91 1.79 7.98
C VAL A 39 -5.95 1.71 6.81
N ILE A 40 -5.06 2.72 6.70
CA ILE A 40 -4.01 2.77 5.67
C ILE A 40 -2.67 3.04 6.36
N PHE A 41 -1.69 2.20 6.11
CA PHE A 41 -0.27 2.48 6.37
C PHE A 41 0.39 2.85 5.04
N ALA A 42 1.01 4.03 4.98
CA ALA A 42 1.65 4.53 3.77
C ALA A 42 3.14 4.81 3.99
N THR A 43 3.96 4.44 3.02
CA THR A 43 5.37 4.82 2.96
C THR A 43 5.59 5.80 1.82
N LYS A 44 6.55 6.72 1.97
CA LYS A 44 7.03 7.59 0.88
C LYS A 44 8.09 6.86 0.06
N PHE A 45 7.71 5.71 -0.47
CA PHE A 45 8.56 4.89 -1.31
C PHE A 45 7.69 4.28 -2.41
N GLY A 46 7.90 4.70 -3.63
CA GLY A 46 7.14 4.27 -4.80
C GLY A 46 8.05 3.91 -5.97
N SER A 47 7.47 3.80 -7.15
CA SER A 47 8.20 3.31 -8.34
C SER A 47 9.29 4.24 -8.84
N ILE A 48 9.23 5.52 -8.51
CA ILE A 48 10.24 6.51 -8.91
C ILE A 48 11.42 6.58 -7.95
N ASP A 49 11.30 6.03 -6.74
CA ASP A 49 12.33 6.09 -5.70
C ASP A 49 13.40 5.02 -5.91
N ARG A 50 14.10 5.10 -7.03
CA ARG A 50 15.14 4.14 -7.43
C ARG A 50 16.54 4.57 -7.03
N ASP A 51 16.78 5.88 -7.04
CA ASP A 51 18.10 6.47 -6.81
C ASP A 51 18.01 7.41 -5.60
N PHE A 52 18.64 7.04 -4.51
CA PHE A 52 18.61 7.82 -3.27
C PHE A 52 19.89 7.63 -2.45
N ARG A 53 20.04 8.45 -1.39
CA ARG A 53 21.11 8.29 -0.42
C ARG A 53 20.58 7.73 0.89
N LEU A 54 21.22 6.66 1.36
CA LEU A 54 20.97 6.07 2.67
C LEU A 54 22.32 6.06 3.44
N ASP A 55 22.33 6.71 4.61
CA ASP A 55 23.53 6.81 5.45
C ASP A 55 24.79 7.31 4.71
N GLY A 56 24.58 8.28 3.80
CA GLY A 56 25.63 8.88 2.99
C GLY A 56 26.11 8.06 1.79
N LYS A 57 25.57 6.84 1.59
CA LYS A 57 25.85 5.97 0.45
C LYS A 57 24.79 6.13 -0.62
N GLU A 58 25.22 6.14 -1.87
CA GLU A 58 24.31 6.10 -3.00
C GLU A 58 23.74 4.69 -3.16
N VAL A 59 22.42 4.61 -3.34
CA VAL A 59 21.66 3.37 -3.53
C VAL A 59 20.95 3.47 -4.87
N HIS A 60 21.15 2.44 -5.71
CA HIS A 60 20.47 2.29 -6.99
C HIS A 60 19.65 1.01 -6.96
N LEU A 61 18.34 1.13 -7.07
CA LEU A 61 17.43 0.00 -7.06
C LEU A 61 16.97 -0.38 -8.47
N PRO A 62 16.76 -1.66 -8.75
CA PRO A 62 16.11 -2.09 -9.98
C PRO A 62 14.70 -1.51 -10.10
N ALA A 63 14.22 -1.33 -11.33
CA ALA A 63 12.84 -0.98 -11.58
C ALA A 63 11.90 -2.06 -11.02
N GLY A 64 10.75 -1.63 -10.48
CA GLY A 64 9.74 -2.54 -9.94
C GLY A 64 9.97 -2.99 -8.50
N VAL A 65 11.05 -2.58 -7.82
CA VAL A 65 11.32 -2.98 -6.43
C VAL A 65 10.19 -2.59 -5.48
N ALA A 66 9.62 -1.39 -5.62
CA ALA A 66 8.53 -0.96 -4.74
C ALA A 66 7.30 -1.89 -4.86
N HIS A 67 6.90 -2.24 -6.07
CA HIS A 67 5.81 -3.18 -6.34
C HIS A 67 6.16 -4.61 -5.88
N PHE A 68 7.39 -5.05 -6.11
CA PHE A 68 7.87 -6.33 -5.61
C PHE A 68 7.78 -6.41 -4.08
N LEU A 69 8.20 -5.35 -3.37
CA LEU A 69 8.10 -5.27 -1.92
C LEU A 69 6.64 -5.27 -1.45
N GLU A 70 5.75 -4.59 -2.18
CA GLU A 70 4.32 -4.59 -1.86
C GLU A 70 3.77 -6.01 -1.76
N HIS A 71 4.01 -6.86 -2.77
CA HIS A 71 3.62 -8.26 -2.75
C HIS A 71 4.28 -9.03 -1.61
N LYS A 72 5.58 -8.84 -1.45
CA LYS A 72 6.39 -9.58 -0.48
C LYS A 72 6.03 -9.30 0.97
N MET A 73 5.54 -8.11 1.29
CA MET A 73 5.17 -7.76 2.66
C MET A 73 3.97 -8.55 3.19
N PHE A 74 3.17 -9.17 2.32
CA PHE A 74 2.09 -10.07 2.75
C PHE A 74 2.56 -11.46 3.15
N GLU A 75 3.81 -11.83 2.84
CA GLU A 75 4.38 -13.10 3.28
C GLU A 75 5.01 -12.99 4.67
N ASP A 76 4.80 -14.01 5.49
CA ASP A 76 5.32 -14.13 6.84
C ASP A 76 5.90 -15.55 7.03
N GLN A 77 6.67 -15.74 8.09
CA GLN A 77 7.22 -17.04 8.46
C GLN A 77 6.10 -18.06 8.73
N ASP A 78 4.99 -17.60 9.30
CA ASP A 78 3.83 -18.43 9.67
C ASP A 78 2.77 -18.52 8.55
N GLY A 79 3.07 -18.01 7.37
CA GLY A 79 2.17 -18.03 6.21
C GLY A 79 1.85 -16.66 5.63
N ASP A 80 0.64 -16.51 5.09
CA ASP A 80 0.18 -15.32 4.39
C ASP A 80 -0.62 -14.40 5.33
N ALA A 81 -0.38 -13.09 5.28
CA ALA A 81 -1.13 -12.10 6.02
C ALA A 81 -2.64 -12.11 5.67
N PHE A 82 -3.01 -12.43 4.42
CA PHE A 82 -4.42 -12.59 4.04
C PHE A 82 -5.12 -13.69 4.85
N ALA A 83 -4.44 -14.77 5.19
CA ALA A 83 -4.98 -15.81 6.04
C ALA A 83 -5.21 -15.33 7.50
N LYS A 84 -4.38 -14.39 7.97
CA LYS A 84 -4.55 -13.74 9.27
C LYS A 84 -5.75 -12.79 9.25
N TYR A 85 -5.89 -11.96 8.21
CA TYR A 85 -7.05 -11.08 8.01
C TYR A 85 -8.36 -11.83 7.84
N ALA A 86 -8.34 -12.99 7.17
CA ALA A 86 -9.53 -13.84 7.05
C ALA A 86 -10.07 -14.29 8.44
N LYS A 87 -9.19 -14.48 9.43
CA LYS A 87 -9.61 -14.83 10.80
C LYS A 87 -10.27 -13.66 11.53
N THR A 88 -9.86 -12.42 11.25
CA THR A 88 -10.46 -11.21 11.86
C THR A 88 -11.70 -10.74 11.10
N GLY A 89 -11.95 -11.26 9.89
CA GLY A 89 -13.01 -10.81 9.00
C GLY A 89 -12.73 -9.48 8.31
N ALA A 90 -11.50 -8.99 8.39
CA ALA A 90 -11.08 -7.78 7.69
C ALA A 90 -10.77 -8.06 6.21
N ASN A 91 -11.02 -7.07 5.36
CA ASN A 91 -10.64 -7.10 3.95
C ASN A 91 -9.37 -6.26 3.77
N ALA A 92 -8.27 -6.88 3.39
CA ALA A 92 -6.98 -6.25 3.20
C ALA A 92 -6.66 -6.05 1.72
N ASN A 93 -5.87 -5.02 1.43
CA ASN A 93 -5.35 -4.72 0.10
C ASN A 93 -4.03 -3.94 0.23
N ALA A 94 -3.33 -3.77 -0.90
CA ALA A 94 -2.21 -2.85 -1.01
C ALA A 94 -2.17 -2.26 -2.42
N PHE A 95 -1.41 -1.20 -2.59
CA PHE A 95 -1.09 -0.66 -3.90
C PHE A 95 0.22 0.11 -3.88
N THR A 96 0.94 0.05 -4.98
CA THR A 96 2.13 0.86 -5.25
C THR A 96 1.78 1.93 -6.28
N SER A 97 2.17 3.18 -5.99
CA SER A 97 2.07 4.31 -6.91
C SER A 97 3.47 4.84 -7.24
N PHE A 98 3.55 5.99 -7.92
CA PHE A 98 4.84 6.60 -8.28
C PHE A 98 5.66 7.00 -7.07
N ASP A 99 5.04 7.58 -6.04
CA ASP A 99 5.66 8.23 -4.89
C ASP A 99 5.37 7.55 -3.55
N ARG A 100 4.62 6.45 -3.55
CA ARG A 100 4.18 5.78 -2.31
C ARG A 100 3.81 4.33 -2.52
N THR A 101 3.90 3.56 -1.44
CA THR A 101 3.27 2.24 -1.32
C THR A 101 2.34 2.27 -0.12
N CYS A 102 1.13 1.75 -0.27
CA CYS A 102 0.11 1.73 0.76
C CYS A 102 -0.34 0.31 1.04
N TYR A 103 -0.46 -0.02 2.32
CA TYR A 103 -1.04 -1.26 2.83
C TYR A 103 -2.28 -0.89 3.62
N LEU A 104 -3.39 -1.54 3.39
CA LEU A 104 -4.66 -1.12 3.95
C LEU A 104 -5.57 -2.30 4.29
N PHE A 105 -6.49 -2.06 5.21
CA PHE A 105 -7.59 -2.96 5.46
C PHE A 105 -8.85 -2.21 5.85
N THR A 106 -9.99 -2.88 5.68
CA THR A 106 -11.28 -2.42 6.19
C THR A 106 -11.84 -3.50 7.13
N ALA A 107 -12.20 -3.11 8.35
CA ALA A 107 -12.74 -4.00 9.36
C ALA A 107 -14.04 -3.45 9.95
N THR A 108 -14.97 -4.33 10.27
CA THR A 108 -16.20 -4.04 11.02
C THR A 108 -16.12 -4.55 12.47
N GLN A 109 -15.15 -5.38 12.76
CA GLN A 109 -14.90 -6.00 14.07
C GLN A 109 -13.40 -6.34 14.17
N GLN A 110 -12.93 -6.71 15.37
CA GLN A 110 -11.55 -7.13 15.63
C GLN A 110 -10.51 -6.15 15.02
N LEU A 111 -10.74 -4.84 15.30
CA LEU A 111 -9.89 -3.78 14.76
C LEU A 111 -8.45 -3.89 15.26
N ASP A 112 -8.27 -4.17 16.56
CA ASP A 112 -6.94 -4.22 17.19
C ASP A 112 -6.12 -5.39 16.62
N GLU A 113 -6.73 -6.57 16.49
CA GLU A 113 -6.09 -7.74 15.89
C GLU A 113 -5.72 -7.51 14.41
N SER A 114 -6.60 -6.83 13.66
CA SER A 114 -6.33 -6.48 12.26
C SER A 114 -5.22 -5.44 12.15
N LEU A 115 -5.14 -4.50 13.09
CA LEU A 115 -4.07 -3.51 13.17
C LEU A 115 -2.73 -4.16 13.53
N ASP A 116 -2.73 -5.13 14.45
CA ASP A 116 -1.53 -5.91 14.79
C ASP A 116 -1.01 -6.69 13.58
N VAL A 117 -1.89 -7.26 12.75
CA VAL A 117 -1.49 -7.90 11.49
C VAL A 117 -0.82 -6.89 10.56
N LEU A 118 -1.42 -5.69 10.37
CA LEU A 118 -0.84 -4.64 9.51
C LEU A 118 0.54 -4.20 10.01
N LEU A 119 0.64 -3.86 11.28
CA LEU A 119 1.90 -3.39 11.87
C LEU A 119 2.96 -4.49 11.87
N GLY A 120 2.60 -5.72 12.18
CA GLY A 120 3.49 -6.88 12.10
C GLY A 120 4.06 -7.04 10.69
N MET A 121 3.19 -7.04 9.69
CA MET A 121 3.55 -7.17 8.28
C MET A 121 4.54 -6.08 7.82
N VAL A 122 4.28 -4.80 8.13
CA VAL A 122 5.12 -3.69 7.64
C VAL A 122 6.41 -3.47 8.45
N THR A 123 6.53 -4.06 9.64
CA THR A 123 7.70 -3.90 10.51
C THR A 123 8.59 -5.13 10.59
N HIS A 124 8.10 -6.31 10.19
CA HIS A 124 8.83 -7.58 10.26
C HIS A 124 8.79 -8.31 8.91
N PRO A 125 9.44 -7.75 7.88
CA PRO A 125 9.44 -8.37 6.57
C PRO A 125 10.14 -9.73 6.59
N TYR A 126 9.57 -10.70 5.85
CA TYR A 126 10.10 -12.05 5.73
C TYR A 126 10.51 -12.35 4.28
N PHE A 127 11.81 -12.58 4.08
CA PHE A 127 12.37 -12.88 2.76
C PHE A 127 13.19 -14.17 2.79
N THR A 128 12.93 -15.05 1.82
CA THR A 128 13.78 -16.21 1.51
C THR A 128 14.03 -16.25 0.01
N GLU A 129 15.11 -16.89 -0.42
CA GLU A 129 15.40 -17.06 -1.84
C GLU A 129 14.24 -17.74 -2.59
N GLN A 130 13.62 -18.73 -1.96
CA GLN A 130 12.49 -19.45 -2.53
C GLN A 130 11.26 -18.56 -2.73
N THR A 131 10.90 -17.76 -1.73
CA THR A 131 9.73 -16.89 -1.80
C THR A 131 9.95 -15.72 -2.76
N ILE A 132 11.19 -15.21 -2.84
CA ILE A 132 11.60 -14.20 -3.83
C ILE A 132 11.45 -14.74 -5.25
N ALA A 133 11.98 -15.94 -5.54
CA ALA A 133 11.90 -16.54 -6.87
C ALA A 133 10.45 -16.83 -7.31
N LYS A 134 9.61 -17.27 -6.36
CA LYS A 134 8.17 -17.47 -6.59
C LYS A 134 7.50 -16.16 -7.02
N GLU A 135 7.73 -15.08 -6.25
CA GLU A 135 7.09 -13.79 -6.48
C GLU A 135 7.55 -13.12 -7.77
N GLN A 136 8.81 -13.25 -8.13
CA GLN A 136 9.32 -12.80 -9.44
C GLN A 136 8.56 -13.46 -10.61
N GLY A 137 8.19 -14.74 -10.47
CA GLY A 137 7.38 -15.44 -11.47
C GLY A 137 5.95 -14.86 -11.58
N ILE A 138 5.33 -14.55 -10.47
CA ILE A 138 3.97 -13.97 -10.40
C ILE A 138 3.96 -12.56 -11.04
N ILE A 139 4.85 -11.69 -10.61
CA ILE A 139 4.98 -10.33 -11.14
C ILE A 139 5.33 -10.35 -12.63
N GLY A 140 6.16 -11.30 -13.07
CA GLY A 140 6.47 -11.45 -14.49
C GLY A 140 5.24 -11.81 -15.36
N GLN A 141 4.25 -12.52 -14.83
CA GLN A 141 2.98 -12.76 -15.51
C GLN A 141 2.08 -11.52 -15.49
N GLU A 142 2.07 -10.82 -14.37
CA GLU A 142 1.30 -9.59 -14.23
C GLU A 142 1.78 -8.51 -15.21
N ILE A 143 3.09 -8.30 -15.35
CA ILE A 143 3.66 -7.40 -16.36
C ILE A 143 3.15 -7.72 -17.76
N LYS A 144 3.17 -8.99 -18.15
CA LYS A 144 2.67 -9.41 -19.47
C LYS A 144 1.18 -9.09 -19.68
N MET A 145 0.38 -9.21 -18.63
CA MET A 145 -1.05 -8.86 -18.70
C MET A 145 -1.26 -7.37 -18.98
N TYR A 146 -0.42 -6.51 -18.42
CA TYR A 146 -0.50 -5.06 -18.66
C TYR A 146 0.08 -4.64 -20.01
N ASP A 147 1.08 -5.36 -20.53
CA ASP A 147 1.61 -5.12 -21.88
C ASP A 147 0.55 -5.28 -22.96
N ASP A 148 -0.47 -6.11 -22.72
CA ASP A 148 -1.62 -6.30 -23.60
C ASP A 148 -2.72 -5.23 -23.44
N SER A 149 -2.63 -4.34 -22.45
CA SER A 149 -3.62 -3.30 -22.18
C SER A 149 -3.36 -2.04 -23.04
N PRO A 150 -4.26 -1.66 -23.97
CA PRO A 150 -4.10 -0.45 -24.78
C PRO A 150 -4.03 0.83 -23.96
N ASP A 151 -4.87 0.93 -22.91
CA ASP A 151 -4.92 2.10 -22.03
C ASP A 151 -3.61 2.26 -21.26
N TRP A 152 -3.06 1.15 -20.76
CA TRP A 152 -1.78 1.14 -20.08
C TRP A 152 -0.64 1.56 -21.00
N ARG A 153 -0.59 1.02 -22.21
CA ARG A 153 0.41 1.40 -23.22
C ARG A 153 0.33 2.86 -23.61
N LEU A 154 -0.88 3.44 -23.66
CA LEU A 154 -1.07 4.86 -23.92
C LEU A 154 -0.49 5.71 -22.79
N ILE A 155 -0.81 5.37 -21.52
CA ILE A 155 -0.32 6.10 -20.34
C ILE A 155 1.20 6.00 -20.24
N THR A 156 1.77 4.81 -20.37
CA THR A 156 3.22 4.62 -20.30
C THR A 156 3.94 5.34 -21.42
N GLY A 157 3.46 5.26 -22.66
CA GLY A 157 4.01 5.99 -23.79
C GLY A 157 3.93 7.52 -23.62
N LEU A 158 2.87 8.03 -23.00
CA LEU A 158 2.77 9.44 -22.65
C LEU A 158 3.86 9.85 -21.63
N PHE A 159 4.05 9.05 -20.59
CA PHE A 159 5.09 9.31 -19.59
C PHE A 159 6.50 9.21 -20.17
N GLU A 160 6.75 8.28 -21.08
CA GLU A 160 8.03 8.17 -21.82
C GLU A 160 8.32 9.44 -22.62
N CYS A 161 7.30 10.03 -23.23
CA CYS A 161 7.44 11.29 -23.96
C CYS A 161 7.68 12.50 -23.06
N LEU A 162 7.03 12.52 -21.89
CA LEU A 162 7.11 13.65 -20.95
C LEU A 162 8.38 13.59 -20.07
N TYR A 163 8.86 12.38 -19.76
CA TYR A 163 9.94 12.12 -18.82
C TYR A 163 10.97 11.15 -19.43
N PRO A 164 11.84 11.61 -20.35
CA PRO A 164 12.66 10.73 -21.20
C PRO A 164 13.75 9.93 -20.49
N VAL A 165 13.92 10.04 -19.17
CA VAL A 165 15.14 9.49 -18.52
C VAL A 165 14.93 8.38 -17.51
N SER A 166 13.77 8.14 -16.89
CA SER A 166 13.75 7.21 -15.76
C SER A 166 12.45 6.47 -15.48
N TYR A 167 11.38 6.72 -16.20
CA TYR A 167 10.05 6.24 -15.80
C TYR A 167 9.52 5.09 -16.65
N THR A 168 10.32 4.56 -17.56
CA THR A 168 9.90 3.57 -18.56
C THR A 168 9.65 2.17 -18.02
N HIS A 169 9.97 1.92 -16.77
CA HIS A 169 9.64 0.66 -16.09
C HIS A 169 8.75 0.96 -14.89
N LEU A 170 7.63 1.57 -15.20
CA LEU A 170 6.59 1.82 -14.23
C LEU A 170 6.11 0.52 -13.62
N THR A 171 6.15 0.49 -12.32
CA THR A 171 5.36 -0.45 -11.57
C THR A 171 3.93 -0.30 -11.98
N LEU A 172 3.32 -1.41 -12.20
CA LEU A 172 1.90 -1.50 -12.44
C LEU A 172 1.18 -0.92 -11.23
N PRO A 173 0.20 -0.02 -11.39
CA PRO A 173 -0.72 0.24 -10.32
C PRO A 173 -1.43 -1.08 -10.07
N THR A 174 -1.16 -1.70 -8.94
CA THR A 174 -2.00 -2.76 -8.42
C THR A 174 -3.34 -2.12 -8.12
N ASN A 175 -4.31 -2.58 -8.80
CA ASN A 175 -5.58 -1.94 -8.98
C ASN A 175 -6.54 -2.20 -7.84
N PRO A 176 -7.47 -1.27 -7.58
CA PRO A 176 -8.59 -1.54 -6.71
C PRO A 176 -9.57 -2.56 -7.31
#